data_0825c11ad2b60ec3957d857f5160e047
#
_entry.id   0825c11ad2b60ec3957d857f5160e047
#
_cell.length_a   1.000
_cell.length_b   1.000
_cell.length_c   1.000
_cell.angle_alpha   90.00
_cell.angle_beta   90.00
_cell.angle_gamma   90.00
#
_symmetry.space_group_name_H-M   'P 1'
#
loop_
_entity.id
_entity.type
_entity.pdbx_description
1 polymer ?
#
loop_
_entity_poly.entity_id
_entity_poly.type
_entity_poly.pdbx_seq_one_letter_code
_entity_poly.pdbx_strand_id
1 'polypeptide(L)'
;MAFGDVNLSEEPIRGSYNPGAGGWPTIRYFNTKTGYEGAPYTKKTEGAMCDELGKDEYMQAYVEEAGGTSLCKASDGAGCGEKELGFIAKYKDADLATTKAQLERLQGMTGSAMKPDLQKWLGQRIAILKQLAAAAAKEEL
;
A
#
# COMPACT_ATOMS: atom_id res chain seq x y z
N MET A 1 -3.07 -10.48 -0.29
CA MET A 1 -4.26 -9.80 0.28
C MET A 1 -5.48 -10.66 0.00
N ALA A 2 -6.44 -10.71 0.92
CA ALA A 2 -7.73 -11.37 0.72
C ALA A 2 -8.85 -10.31 0.75
N PHE A 3 -9.90 -10.54 -0.01
CA PHE A 3 -11.10 -9.72 -0.02
C PHE A 3 -12.27 -10.52 0.51
N GLY A 4 -13.19 -9.87 1.20
CA GLY A 4 -14.40 -10.49 1.70
C GLY A 4 -15.54 -9.48 1.77
N ASP A 5 -16.73 -9.95 1.45
CA ASP A 5 -17.96 -9.18 1.55
C ASP A 5 -18.84 -9.76 2.64
N VAL A 6 -19.57 -8.89 3.32
CA VAL A 6 -20.59 -9.28 4.29
C VAL A 6 -21.92 -8.65 3.92
N ASN A 7 -22.90 -9.48 3.65
CA ASN A 7 -24.27 -9.05 3.38
C ASN A 7 -25.02 -8.87 4.71
N LEU A 8 -25.20 -7.64 5.14
CA LEU A 8 -25.85 -7.33 6.42
C LEU A 8 -27.34 -7.65 6.49
N SER A 9 -27.98 -7.95 5.34
CA SER A 9 -29.35 -8.45 5.34
C SER A 9 -29.46 -9.92 5.76
N GLU A 10 -28.34 -10.65 5.69
CA GLU A 10 -28.26 -12.07 6.02
C GLU A 10 -27.50 -12.32 7.32
N GLU A 11 -26.40 -11.58 7.55
CA GLU A 11 -25.51 -11.77 8.68
C GLU A 11 -25.20 -10.45 9.40
N PRO A 12 -25.50 -10.33 10.70
CA PRO A 12 -25.15 -9.16 11.47
C PRO A 12 -23.63 -9.14 11.74
N ILE A 13 -23.01 -7.98 11.55
CA ILE A 13 -21.63 -7.77 12.01
C ILE A 13 -21.63 -7.53 13.52
N ARG A 14 -20.84 -8.32 14.24
CA ARG A 14 -20.61 -8.17 15.67
C ARG A 14 -19.38 -7.29 15.92
N GLY A 15 -19.39 -6.56 17.03
CA GLY A 15 -18.27 -5.72 17.46
C GLY A 15 -18.43 -4.24 17.08
N SER A 16 -17.35 -3.51 17.16
CA SER A 16 -17.29 -2.04 17.04
C SER A 16 -17.10 -1.53 15.59
N TYR A 17 -17.33 -2.36 14.60
CA TYR A 17 -17.04 -1.99 13.19
C TYR A 17 -18.00 -0.98 12.59
N ASN A 18 -19.15 -0.80 13.21
CA ASN A 18 -20.12 0.26 12.92
C ASN A 18 -20.50 0.34 11.42
N PRO A 19 -20.98 -0.76 10.82
CA PRO A 19 -21.30 -0.80 9.39
C PRO A 19 -22.40 0.21 9.05
N GLY A 20 -22.27 0.86 7.91
CA GLY A 20 -23.17 1.92 7.49
C GLY A 20 -22.88 3.31 8.08
N ALA A 21 -21.98 3.44 9.04
CA ALA A 21 -21.53 4.74 9.54
C ALA A 21 -20.79 5.50 8.43
N GLY A 22 -21.29 6.68 8.07
CA GLY A 22 -20.73 7.47 6.97
C GLY A 22 -21.23 7.08 5.57
N GLY A 23 -22.21 6.16 5.48
CA GLY A 23 -22.83 5.74 4.21
C GLY A 23 -22.42 4.34 3.75
N TRP A 24 -22.92 3.96 2.59
CA TRP A 24 -22.67 2.67 1.95
C TRP A 24 -21.85 2.83 0.66
N PRO A 25 -20.96 1.87 0.32
CA PRO A 25 -20.51 0.73 1.13
C PRO A 25 -19.62 1.16 2.30
N THR A 26 -19.57 0.37 3.36
CA THR A 26 -18.61 0.52 4.45
C THR A 26 -17.40 -0.37 4.14
N ILE A 27 -16.26 0.23 3.88
CA ILE A 27 -15.01 -0.48 3.50
C ILE A 27 -14.00 -0.33 4.63
N ARG A 28 -13.48 -1.47 5.08
CA ARG A 28 -12.42 -1.54 6.10
C ARG A 28 -11.30 -2.45 5.63
N TYR A 29 -10.10 -2.19 6.09
CA TYR A 29 -8.96 -3.05 5.87
C TYR A 29 -8.32 -3.46 7.20
N PHE A 30 -7.69 -4.62 7.19
CA PHE A 30 -7.04 -5.23 8.33
C PHE A 30 -5.63 -5.62 7.94
N ASN A 31 -4.65 -5.21 8.73
CA ASN A 31 -3.25 -5.58 8.56
C ASN A 31 -2.55 -5.63 9.92
N THR A 32 -1.26 -5.88 9.93
CA THR A 32 -0.48 -5.97 11.18
C THR A 32 -0.47 -4.68 12.01
N LYS A 33 -0.71 -3.52 11.38
CA LYS A 33 -0.77 -2.21 12.07
C LYS A 33 -2.15 -1.93 12.63
N THR A 34 -3.19 -2.30 11.90
CA THR A 34 -4.59 -2.04 12.31
C THR A 34 -5.17 -3.15 13.19
N GLY A 35 -4.53 -4.33 13.22
CA GLY A 35 -5.00 -5.47 13.98
C GLY A 35 -6.43 -5.89 13.62
N TYR A 36 -7.12 -6.50 14.56
CA TYR A 36 -8.52 -6.95 14.40
C TYR A 36 -9.54 -5.82 14.42
N GLU A 37 -9.19 -4.63 14.91
CA GLU A 37 -10.06 -3.45 14.85
C GLU A 37 -10.19 -2.94 13.41
N GLY A 38 -9.15 -3.12 12.61
CA GLY A 38 -9.09 -2.62 11.25
C GLY A 38 -9.08 -1.09 11.19
N ALA A 39 -9.05 -0.56 9.97
CA ALA A 39 -9.23 0.87 9.73
C ALA A 39 -10.18 1.10 8.54
N PRO A 40 -10.96 2.19 8.55
CA PRO A 40 -11.83 2.52 7.43
C PRO A 40 -11.00 2.98 6.23
N TYR A 41 -11.52 2.74 5.04
CA TYR A 41 -11.00 3.38 3.84
C TYR A 41 -11.26 4.88 3.89
N THR A 42 -10.24 5.67 3.60
CA THR A 42 -10.37 7.14 3.51
C THR A 42 -10.36 7.56 2.05
N LYS A 43 -11.46 8.16 1.60
CA LYS A 43 -11.57 8.67 0.23
C LYS A 43 -10.47 9.67 -0.09
N LYS A 44 -10.02 9.63 -1.33
CA LYS A 44 -9.01 10.55 -1.88
C LYS A 44 -9.65 11.69 -2.68
N THR A 45 -10.93 11.54 -3.07
CA THR A 45 -11.68 12.51 -3.86
C THR A 45 -13.00 12.90 -3.17
N GLU A 46 -13.64 13.94 -3.68
CA GLU A 46 -14.97 14.37 -3.23
C GLU A 46 -16.13 13.53 -3.85
N GLY A 47 -15.81 12.65 -4.80
CA GLY A 47 -16.79 11.78 -5.46
C GLY A 47 -17.38 10.70 -4.55
N ALA A 48 -18.36 9.96 -5.06
CA ALA A 48 -18.87 8.79 -4.35
C ALA A 48 -17.78 7.70 -4.20
N MET A 49 -17.82 6.94 -3.13
CA MET A 49 -16.81 5.89 -2.86
C MET A 49 -16.77 4.83 -3.97
N CYS A 50 -17.94 4.45 -4.50
CA CYS A 50 -18.02 3.48 -5.61
C CYS A 50 -17.40 4.03 -6.90
N ASP A 51 -17.56 5.33 -7.18
CA ASP A 51 -16.98 5.97 -8.36
C ASP A 51 -15.46 6.08 -8.23
N GLU A 52 -14.96 6.35 -7.02
CA GLU A 52 -13.53 6.42 -6.74
C GLU A 52 -12.89 5.03 -6.87
N LEU A 53 -13.38 4.05 -6.11
CA LEU A 53 -12.82 2.70 -6.10
C LEU A 53 -13.15 1.88 -7.36
N GLY A 54 -14.09 2.33 -8.18
CA GLY A 54 -14.34 1.79 -9.52
C GLY A 54 -13.23 2.13 -10.53
N LYS A 55 -12.35 3.07 -10.21
CA LYS A 55 -11.19 3.40 -11.04
C LYS A 55 -9.97 2.59 -10.60
N ASP A 56 -9.34 1.92 -11.54
CA ASP A 56 -8.18 1.03 -11.29
C ASP A 56 -7.07 1.72 -10.49
N GLU A 57 -6.77 2.98 -10.79
CA GLU A 57 -5.70 3.72 -10.13
C GLU A 57 -5.92 3.90 -8.61
N TYR A 58 -7.17 4.15 -8.18
CA TYR A 58 -7.49 4.31 -6.77
C TYR A 58 -7.58 2.95 -6.06
N MET A 59 -8.17 1.96 -6.72
CA MET A 59 -8.24 0.61 -6.17
C MET A 59 -6.85 0.00 -6.01
N GLN A 60 -5.99 0.12 -7.01
CA GLN A 60 -4.61 -0.35 -6.93
C GLN A 60 -3.83 0.36 -5.82
N ALA A 61 -3.93 1.70 -5.76
CA ALA A 61 -3.27 2.47 -4.71
C ALA A 61 -3.74 2.05 -3.31
N TYR A 62 -5.04 1.79 -3.14
CA TYR A 62 -5.61 1.31 -1.89
C TYR A 62 -5.07 -0.08 -1.50
N VAL A 63 -5.06 -1.01 -2.46
CA VAL A 63 -4.54 -2.37 -2.23
C VAL A 63 -3.06 -2.35 -1.86
N GLU A 64 -2.25 -1.55 -2.54
CA GLU A 64 -0.83 -1.40 -2.24
C GLU A 64 -0.60 -0.78 -0.85
N GLU A 65 -1.33 0.29 -0.52
CA GLU A 65 -1.20 1.01 0.75
C GLU A 65 -1.65 0.13 1.94
N ALA A 66 -2.86 -0.42 1.86
CA ALA A 66 -3.45 -1.23 2.93
C ALA A 66 -2.74 -2.59 3.10
N GLY A 67 -2.33 -3.20 2.02
CA GLY A 67 -1.63 -4.48 2.02
C GLY A 67 -0.14 -4.38 2.27
N GLY A 68 0.45 -3.19 2.20
CA GLY A 68 1.90 -3.00 2.27
C GLY A 68 2.63 -3.75 1.15
N THR A 69 1.96 -3.92 0.00
CA THR A 69 2.44 -4.62 -1.18
C THR A 69 2.71 -3.65 -2.33
N SER A 70 3.28 -4.12 -3.42
CA SER A 70 3.42 -3.37 -4.65
C SER A 70 3.19 -4.29 -5.84
N LEU A 71 2.52 -3.80 -6.87
CA LEU A 71 2.41 -4.48 -8.16
C LEU A 71 3.74 -4.47 -8.92
N CYS A 72 4.59 -3.48 -8.62
CA CYS A 72 5.91 -3.36 -9.21
C CYS A 72 6.87 -4.42 -8.65
N LYS A 73 7.40 -5.26 -9.51
CA LYS A 73 8.44 -6.24 -9.20
C LYS A 73 9.81 -5.67 -9.53
N ALA A 74 10.63 -5.45 -8.50
CA ALA A 74 11.97 -4.88 -8.68
C ALA A 74 12.94 -5.83 -9.42
N SER A 75 12.64 -7.14 -9.45
CA SER A 75 13.47 -8.17 -10.08
C SER A 75 13.47 -8.11 -11.62
N ASP A 76 12.32 -7.84 -12.23
CA ASP A 76 12.10 -7.91 -13.68
C ASP A 76 11.39 -6.68 -14.25
N GLY A 77 11.00 -5.74 -13.40
CA GLY A 77 10.28 -4.53 -13.80
C GLY A 77 8.80 -4.74 -14.13
N ALA A 78 8.28 -5.96 -13.95
CA ALA A 78 6.89 -6.26 -14.25
C ALA A 78 5.95 -5.44 -13.36
N GLY A 79 4.92 -4.84 -13.95
CA GLY A 79 3.94 -4.01 -13.24
C GLY A 79 4.45 -2.65 -12.76
N CYS A 80 5.67 -2.25 -13.15
CA CYS A 80 6.27 -0.99 -12.74
C CYS A 80 5.97 0.14 -13.73
N GLY A 81 5.70 1.35 -13.21
CA GLY A 81 5.66 2.57 -14.00
C GLY A 81 7.06 3.15 -14.26
N GLU A 82 7.15 4.15 -15.15
CA GLU A 82 8.44 4.77 -15.53
C GLU A 82 9.25 5.30 -14.35
N LYS A 83 8.59 5.96 -13.39
CA LYS A 83 9.24 6.47 -12.17
C LYS A 83 9.83 5.35 -11.31
N GLU A 84 9.11 4.22 -11.23
CA GLU A 84 9.55 3.05 -10.48
C GLU A 84 10.72 2.37 -11.15
N LEU A 85 10.69 2.20 -12.49
CA LEU A 85 11.79 1.66 -13.27
C LEU A 85 13.06 2.52 -13.14
N GLY A 86 12.92 3.85 -13.20
CA GLY A 86 14.04 4.77 -12.97
C GLY A 86 14.61 4.66 -11.56
N PHE A 87 13.75 4.44 -10.56
CA PHE A 87 14.18 4.26 -9.18
C PHE A 87 14.87 2.90 -8.97
N ILE A 88 14.35 1.83 -9.58
CA ILE A 88 14.99 0.51 -9.59
C ILE A 88 16.38 0.61 -10.21
N ALA A 89 16.51 1.21 -11.39
CA ALA A 89 17.78 1.37 -12.08
C ALA A 89 18.84 2.08 -11.24
N LYS A 90 18.41 3.02 -10.39
CA LYS A 90 19.31 3.75 -9.48
C LYS A 90 19.86 2.89 -8.33
N TYR A 91 19.08 1.93 -7.85
CA TYR A 91 19.40 1.18 -6.62
C TYR A 91 19.68 -0.31 -6.83
N LYS A 92 19.44 -0.86 -8.02
CA LYS A 92 19.63 -2.31 -8.31
C LYS A 92 21.05 -2.79 -8.08
N ASP A 93 22.06 -1.92 -8.33
CA ASP A 93 23.48 -2.25 -8.18
C ASP A 93 24.07 -1.63 -6.88
N ALA A 94 23.22 -1.07 -6.01
CA ALA A 94 23.66 -0.54 -4.72
C ALA A 94 23.90 -1.68 -3.72
N ASP A 95 24.90 -1.49 -2.85
CA ASP A 95 25.16 -2.44 -1.77
C ASP A 95 24.00 -2.48 -0.76
N LEU A 96 23.95 -3.56 0.01
CA LEU A 96 22.91 -3.79 1.01
C LEU A 96 22.85 -2.69 2.07
N ALA A 97 23.99 -2.16 2.49
CA ALA A 97 24.06 -1.10 3.51
C ALA A 97 23.44 0.20 2.99
N THR A 98 23.77 0.60 1.78
CA THR A 98 23.20 1.79 1.10
C THR A 98 21.68 1.62 0.92
N THR A 99 21.23 0.45 0.48
CA THR A 99 19.81 0.15 0.28
C THR A 99 19.04 0.21 1.60
N LYS A 100 19.57 -0.38 2.68
CA LYS A 100 18.97 -0.34 4.03
C LYS A 100 18.92 1.08 4.59
N ALA A 101 20.00 1.85 4.49
CA ALA A 101 20.03 3.23 4.98
C ALA A 101 18.98 4.11 4.28
N GLN A 102 18.83 3.96 2.97
CA GLN A 102 17.80 4.67 2.21
C GLN A 102 16.40 4.20 2.59
N LEU A 103 16.20 2.91 2.83
CA LEU A 103 14.93 2.35 3.28
C LEU A 103 14.52 2.93 4.64
N GLU A 104 15.43 2.94 5.62
CA GLU A 104 15.19 3.52 6.94
C GLU A 104 14.82 5.01 6.85
N ARG A 105 15.56 5.77 6.04
CA ARG A 105 15.27 7.19 5.81
C ARG A 105 13.86 7.41 5.26
N LEU A 106 13.44 6.63 4.27
CA LEU A 106 12.10 6.75 3.70
C LEU A 106 11.00 6.28 4.65
N GLN A 107 11.25 5.24 5.44
CA GLN A 107 10.33 4.78 6.47
C GLN A 107 10.12 5.82 7.57
N GLY A 108 11.18 6.55 7.95
CA GLY A 108 11.09 7.66 8.90
C GLY A 108 10.24 8.83 8.40
N MET A 109 10.01 8.95 7.10
CA MET A 109 9.10 9.95 6.52
C MET A 109 7.63 9.51 6.51
N THR A 110 7.34 8.24 6.82
CA THR A 110 5.99 7.70 6.85
C THR A 110 5.21 8.36 8.00
N GLY A 111 4.01 8.85 7.72
CA GLY A 111 3.20 9.57 8.71
C GLY A 111 3.41 11.08 8.74
N SER A 112 4.40 11.61 8.02
CA SER A 112 4.52 13.05 7.82
C SER A 112 3.39 13.58 6.94
N ALA A 113 2.93 14.81 7.22
CA ALA A 113 1.95 15.47 6.39
C ALA A 113 2.53 15.74 5.00
N MET A 114 1.99 15.09 3.98
CA MET A 114 2.38 15.30 2.59
C MET A 114 1.20 15.06 1.64
N LYS A 115 1.32 15.59 0.42
CA LYS A 115 0.30 15.41 -0.61
C LYS A 115 0.09 13.93 -0.93
N PRO A 116 -1.13 13.50 -1.29
CA PRO A 116 -1.45 12.10 -1.61
C PRO A 116 -0.50 11.45 -2.63
N ASP A 117 -0.17 12.17 -3.70
CA ASP A 117 0.78 11.66 -4.72
C ASP A 117 2.18 11.40 -4.17
N LEU A 118 2.63 12.24 -3.23
CA LEU A 118 3.93 12.06 -2.57
C LEU A 118 3.89 10.90 -1.59
N GLN A 119 2.78 10.69 -0.89
CA GLN A 119 2.59 9.53 -0.02
C GLN A 119 2.60 8.23 -0.84
N LYS A 120 1.86 8.19 -1.96
CA LYS A 120 1.87 7.06 -2.88
C LYS A 120 3.29 6.77 -3.37
N TRP A 121 3.99 7.79 -3.86
CA TRP A 121 5.36 7.64 -4.34
C TRP A 121 6.35 7.22 -3.23
N LEU A 122 6.16 7.70 -2.01
CA LEU A 122 6.93 7.24 -0.86
C LEU A 122 6.73 5.75 -0.60
N GLY A 123 5.49 5.28 -0.61
CA GLY A 123 5.14 3.86 -0.44
C GLY A 123 5.76 2.97 -1.53
N GLN A 124 5.67 3.37 -2.79
CA GLN A 124 6.27 2.66 -3.93
C GLN A 124 7.79 2.52 -3.78
N ARG A 125 8.50 3.59 -3.43
CA ARG A 125 9.95 3.55 -3.18
C ARG A 125 10.32 2.62 -2.03
N ILE A 126 9.57 2.65 -0.95
CA ILE A 126 9.78 1.74 0.20
C ILE A 126 9.59 0.29 -0.23
N ALA A 127 8.55 -0.02 -0.99
CA ALA A 127 8.28 -1.37 -1.48
C ALA A 127 9.41 -1.90 -2.39
N ILE A 128 9.92 -1.06 -3.29
CA ILE A 128 11.06 -1.38 -4.17
C ILE A 128 12.33 -1.66 -3.35
N LEU A 129 12.69 -0.77 -2.42
CA LEU A 129 13.90 -0.94 -1.60
C LEU A 129 13.82 -2.18 -0.71
N LYS A 130 12.65 -2.55 -0.20
CA LYS A 130 12.46 -3.81 0.53
C LYS A 130 12.76 -5.03 -0.35
N GLN A 131 12.29 -5.02 -1.60
CA GLN A 131 12.55 -6.11 -2.54
C GLN A 131 14.05 -6.19 -2.88
N LEU A 132 14.71 -5.07 -3.17
CA LEU A 132 16.12 -5.02 -3.47
C LEU A 132 16.99 -5.45 -2.27
N ALA A 133 16.67 -4.99 -1.06
CA ALA A 133 17.37 -5.40 0.15
C ALA A 133 17.21 -6.90 0.43
N ALA A 134 16.02 -7.46 0.18
CA ALA A 134 15.77 -8.89 0.34
C ALA A 134 16.51 -9.73 -0.70
N ALA A 135 16.67 -9.24 -1.92
CA ALA A 135 17.45 -9.90 -2.97
C ALA A 135 18.95 -9.88 -2.62
N ALA A 136 19.50 -8.72 -2.29
CA ALA A 136 20.91 -8.57 -1.91
C ALA A 136 21.27 -9.41 -0.68
N ALA A 137 20.39 -9.49 0.33
CA ALA A 137 20.62 -10.35 1.50
C ALA A 137 20.66 -11.85 1.19
N LYS A 138 20.05 -12.28 0.08
CA LYS A 138 20.12 -13.70 -0.37
C LYS A 138 21.40 -14.02 -1.13
N GLU A 139 21.98 -13.02 -1.79
CA GLU A 139 23.25 -13.18 -2.53
C GLU A 139 24.47 -13.24 -1.60
N GLU A 140 24.34 -12.68 -0.38
CA GLU A 140 25.39 -12.69 0.65
C GLU A 140 25.42 -14.00 1.47
N LEU A 141 24.45 -14.91 1.29
CA LEU A 141 24.36 -16.22 1.98
C LEU A 141 24.90 -17.35 1.14
#